data_c322c3d00900778f0d436711ac5fb90b
#
_entry.id   c322c3d00900778f0d436711ac5fb90b
#
_cell.length_a   1.000
_cell.length_b   1.000
_cell.length_c   1.000
_cell.angle_alpha   90.00
_cell.angle_beta   90.00
_cell.angle_gamma   90.00
#
_symmetry.space_group_name_H-M   'P 1'
#
loop_
_entity.id
_entity.type
_entity.pdbx_description
1 polymer ?
#
loop_
_entity_poly.entity_id
_entity_poly.type
_entity_poly.pdbx_seq_one_letter_code
_entity_poly.pdbx_strand_id
1 'polypeptide(L)'
;MLEEHTYTYRDSIEHEFKFPGKYGAKGEKRARRKKATPEQVKRQNQWNKENMVRRTIKGNFYEGDLWITQKYPKGTRKPLEEVEADMKRYIDQMRKEYKKRGQTFKWIKRIEIGERGGIHVHMIINRIEGADTDLIAQEIWSKIAGGRINYSNLYSAGGYKKLAKYITKQPNEEQEKQLSVFGVEERKKLVKYSSSRNLVRPQPVKKKSHWRTMRKMITEGIKPKEGYYVDPESVFYGINPFNGMTYLKYTECRLGTMDGTAEPVKPEWRSWPDEEGG
;
A
#
# COMPACT_ATOMS: atom_id res chain seq x y z
N MET A 1 -28.12 -2.79 6.09
CA MET A 1 -27.45 -4.10 6.14
C MET A 1 -25.96 -3.86 6.39
N LEU A 2 -25.39 -4.52 7.41
CA LEU A 2 -23.96 -4.48 7.69
C LEU A 2 -23.22 -5.36 6.68
N GLU A 3 -22.14 -4.82 6.10
CA GLU A 3 -21.17 -5.61 5.31
C GLU A 3 -19.86 -5.74 6.06
N GLU A 4 -19.37 -6.95 6.17
CA GLU A 4 -18.02 -7.28 6.58
C GLU A 4 -17.19 -7.60 5.34
N HIS A 5 -16.09 -6.90 5.15
CA HIS A 5 -15.11 -7.13 4.10
C HIS A 5 -13.84 -7.68 4.75
N THR A 6 -13.49 -8.92 4.42
CA THR A 6 -12.33 -9.61 4.98
C THR A 6 -11.27 -9.81 3.90
N TYR A 7 -10.05 -9.34 4.18
CA TYR A 7 -8.87 -9.54 3.33
C TYR A 7 -7.90 -10.48 4.06
N THR A 8 -7.66 -11.66 3.51
CA THR A 8 -6.77 -12.65 4.10
C THR A 8 -5.41 -12.62 3.43
N TYR A 9 -4.35 -12.54 4.25
CA TYR A 9 -2.95 -12.59 3.86
C TYR A 9 -2.27 -13.77 4.57
N ARG A 10 -0.99 -13.98 4.25
CA ARG A 10 -0.19 -15.05 4.86
C ARG A 10 -0.19 -15.00 6.40
N ASP A 11 0.07 -13.80 6.95
CA ASP A 11 0.33 -13.62 8.38
C ASP A 11 -0.71 -12.73 9.08
N SER A 12 -1.78 -12.34 8.37
CA SER A 12 -2.80 -11.46 8.94
C SER A 12 -4.12 -11.47 8.18
N ILE A 13 -5.17 -11.00 8.84
CA ILE A 13 -6.51 -10.85 8.30
C ILE A 13 -6.99 -9.43 8.61
N GLU A 14 -7.36 -8.67 7.58
CA GLU A 14 -7.93 -7.33 7.73
C GLU A 14 -9.46 -7.40 7.64
N HIS A 15 -10.12 -6.76 8.57
CA HIS A 15 -11.57 -6.67 8.63
C HIS A 15 -12.04 -5.23 8.48
N GLU A 16 -13.01 -5.00 7.60
CA GLU A 16 -13.71 -3.73 7.46
C GLU A 16 -15.20 -3.96 7.58
N PHE A 17 -15.83 -3.32 8.56
CA PHE A 17 -17.28 -3.32 8.75
C PHE A 17 -17.84 -1.97 8.33
N LYS A 18 -18.87 -1.98 7.50
CA LYS A 18 -19.49 -0.76 7.00
C LYS A 18 -20.93 -0.98 6.56
N PHE A 19 -21.68 0.12 6.43
CA PHE A 19 -22.99 0.13 5.83
C PHE A 19 -22.93 0.82 4.45
N PRO A 20 -22.84 0.05 3.35
CA PRO A 20 -22.71 0.64 2.02
C PRO A 20 -24.01 1.20 1.45
N GLY A 21 -25.16 0.78 2.01
CA GLY A 21 -26.48 1.16 1.53
C GLY A 21 -27.05 2.44 2.14
N LYS A 22 -28.28 2.75 1.75
CA LYS A 22 -29.06 3.88 2.30
C LYS A 22 -29.52 3.62 3.73
N TYR A 23 -29.60 2.37 4.15
CA TYR A 23 -30.16 1.94 5.43
C TYR A 23 -29.10 1.16 6.23
N GLY A 24 -29.01 1.50 7.52
CA GLY A 24 -28.22 0.76 8.50
C GLY A 24 -28.91 -0.50 8.99
N ALA A 25 -28.35 -1.16 10.02
CA ALA A 25 -29.01 -2.23 10.74
C ALA A 25 -30.13 -1.68 11.63
N LYS A 26 -31.07 -2.54 12.04
CA LYS A 26 -32.14 -2.17 12.98
C LYS A 26 -31.52 -1.65 14.29
N GLY A 27 -31.97 -0.49 14.77
CA GLY A 27 -31.45 0.15 15.98
C GLY A 27 -30.20 1.01 15.80
N GLU A 28 -29.57 1.03 14.65
CA GLU A 28 -28.46 1.94 14.31
C GLU A 28 -29.00 3.32 13.91
N LYS A 29 -28.60 4.36 14.65
CA LYS A 29 -28.92 5.74 14.30
C LYS A 29 -27.98 6.24 13.21
N ARG A 30 -28.55 6.89 12.21
CA ARG A 30 -27.78 7.52 11.14
C ARG A 30 -27.52 8.98 11.49
N ALA A 31 -26.25 9.39 11.46
CA ALA A 31 -25.89 10.79 11.60
C ALA A 31 -26.29 11.61 10.36
N ARG A 32 -26.36 12.95 10.52
CA ARG A 32 -26.67 13.86 9.42
C ARG A 32 -25.60 13.75 8.32
N ARG A 33 -26.05 13.55 7.09
CA ARG A 33 -25.15 13.49 5.92
C ARG A 33 -24.58 14.87 5.59
N LYS A 34 -23.30 14.90 5.26
CA LYS A 34 -22.64 16.09 4.71
C LYS A 34 -22.37 15.89 3.23
N LYS A 35 -22.51 16.97 2.43
CA LYS A 35 -22.06 16.97 1.04
C LYS A 35 -20.54 17.06 1.05
N ALA A 36 -19.87 16.18 0.32
CA ALA A 36 -18.41 16.18 0.23
C ALA A 36 -17.91 17.39 -0.58
N THR A 37 -16.84 18.04 -0.09
CA THR A 37 -16.11 19.03 -0.89
C THR A 37 -15.19 18.33 -1.89
N PRO A 38 -14.75 19.02 -2.97
CA PRO A 38 -13.77 18.47 -3.91
C PRO A 38 -12.48 17.99 -3.23
N GLU A 39 -12.01 18.72 -2.21
CA GLU A 39 -10.80 18.39 -1.43
C GLU A 39 -11.01 17.11 -0.63
N GLN A 40 -12.16 16.95 0.01
CA GLN A 40 -12.51 15.72 0.74
C GLN A 40 -12.60 14.52 -0.21
N VAL A 41 -13.16 14.71 -1.40
CA VAL A 41 -13.18 13.65 -2.44
C VAL A 41 -11.76 13.30 -2.89
N LYS A 42 -10.90 14.31 -3.12
CA LYS A 42 -9.49 14.12 -3.50
C LYS A 42 -8.73 13.34 -2.41
N ARG A 43 -8.89 13.71 -1.14
CA ARG A 43 -8.29 13.03 0.01
C ARG A 43 -8.77 11.58 0.12
N GLN A 44 -10.07 11.34 -0.01
CA GLN A 44 -10.64 9.99 0.00
C GLN A 44 -10.09 9.12 -1.16
N ASN A 45 -9.96 9.68 -2.35
CA ASN A 45 -9.42 8.98 -3.50
C ASN A 45 -7.93 8.63 -3.29
N GLN A 46 -7.15 9.54 -2.71
CA GLN A 46 -5.76 9.30 -2.35
C GLN A 46 -5.65 8.17 -1.32
N TRP A 47 -6.45 8.22 -0.24
CA TRP A 47 -6.50 7.18 0.79
C TRP A 47 -6.89 5.81 0.21
N ASN A 48 -7.88 5.75 -0.68
CA ASN A 48 -8.29 4.52 -1.38
C ASN A 48 -7.13 3.96 -2.22
N LYS A 49 -6.40 4.82 -2.92
CA LYS A 49 -5.22 4.47 -3.71
C LYS A 49 -4.10 3.89 -2.84
N GLU A 50 -3.79 4.53 -1.71
CA GLU A 50 -2.81 4.07 -0.74
C GLU A 50 -3.16 2.70 -0.17
N ASN A 51 -4.40 2.49 0.25
CA ASN A 51 -4.85 1.20 0.74
C ASN A 51 -4.81 0.09 -0.33
N MET A 52 -5.15 0.42 -1.58
CA MET A 52 -5.05 -0.53 -2.69
C MET A 52 -3.60 -0.95 -2.92
N VAL A 53 -2.66 0.00 -2.94
CA VAL A 53 -1.22 -0.30 -3.10
C VAL A 53 -0.70 -1.07 -1.91
N ARG A 54 -1.02 -0.66 -0.68
CA ARG A 54 -0.65 -1.36 0.56
C ARG A 54 -1.10 -2.82 0.55
N ARG A 55 -2.35 -3.07 0.20
CA ARG A 55 -2.90 -4.43 0.08
C ARG A 55 -2.23 -5.22 -1.04
N THR A 56 -1.91 -4.58 -2.15
CA THR A 56 -1.17 -5.23 -3.24
C THR A 56 0.24 -5.61 -2.79
N ILE A 57 0.95 -4.74 -2.04
CA ILE A 57 2.25 -5.08 -1.46
C ILE A 57 2.10 -6.28 -0.53
N LYS A 58 1.19 -6.20 0.43
CA LYS A 58 0.96 -7.23 1.45
C LYS A 58 0.57 -8.61 0.87
N GLY A 59 -0.09 -8.63 -0.27
CA GLY A 59 -0.50 -9.86 -0.96
C GLY A 59 0.57 -10.47 -1.87
N ASN A 60 1.70 -9.80 -2.10
CA ASN A 60 2.69 -10.24 -3.09
C ASN A 60 4.13 -10.21 -2.62
N PHE A 61 4.45 -9.44 -1.58
CA PHE A 61 5.79 -9.27 -1.06
C PHE A 61 5.82 -9.64 0.41
N TYR A 62 6.98 -10.13 0.84
CA TYR A 62 7.17 -10.63 2.19
C TYR A 62 8.29 -9.88 2.90
N GLU A 63 8.41 -10.11 4.18
CA GLU A 63 9.55 -9.65 4.95
C GLU A 63 10.84 -10.23 4.34
N GLY A 64 11.86 -9.38 4.22
CA GLY A 64 13.10 -9.74 3.55
C GLY A 64 13.13 -9.48 2.04
N ASP A 65 11.99 -9.30 1.36
CA ASP A 65 11.99 -8.78 -0.01
C ASP A 65 12.63 -7.38 -0.07
N LEU A 66 12.94 -6.88 -1.25
CA LEU A 66 13.78 -5.71 -1.39
C LEU A 66 13.00 -4.45 -1.78
N TRP A 67 13.27 -3.37 -1.05
CA TRP A 67 13.07 -2.01 -1.49
C TRP A 67 14.37 -1.47 -2.06
N ILE A 68 14.40 -1.13 -3.34
CA ILE A 68 15.58 -0.66 -4.04
C ILE A 68 15.39 0.74 -4.60
N THR A 69 16.48 1.52 -4.62
CA THR A 69 16.57 2.81 -5.27
C THR A 69 17.70 2.77 -6.30
N GLN A 70 17.32 2.79 -7.56
CA GLN A 70 18.25 2.80 -8.69
C GLN A 70 18.66 4.24 -9.00
N LYS A 71 19.97 4.50 -9.02
CA LYS A 71 20.56 5.81 -9.28
C LYS A 71 21.50 5.74 -10.46
N TYR A 72 21.46 6.76 -11.28
CA TYR A 72 22.47 7.01 -12.32
C TYR A 72 23.76 7.55 -11.72
N PRO A 73 24.90 7.53 -12.46
CA PRO A 73 26.12 8.18 -12.04
C PRO A 73 25.89 9.68 -11.71
N LYS A 74 26.69 10.22 -10.81
CA LYS A 74 26.62 11.63 -10.42
C LYS A 74 26.77 12.54 -11.64
N GLY A 75 25.90 13.52 -11.75
CA GLY A 75 25.91 14.48 -12.88
C GLY A 75 25.13 14.03 -14.11
N THR A 76 24.69 12.77 -14.18
CA THR A 76 23.89 12.28 -15.31
C THR A 76 22.46 12.87 -15.28
N ARG A 77 22.05 13.43 -16.41
CA ARG A 77 20.72 13.98 -16.65
C ARG A 77 20.14 13.30 -17.89
N LYS A 78 19.45 12.18 -17.71
CA LYS A 78 18.81 11.45 -18.82
C LYS A 78 17.40 11.96 -19.07
N PRO A 79 16.99 12.08 -20.35
CA PRO A 79 15.58 12.24 -20.71
C PRO A 79 14.74 11.08 -20.17
N LEU A 80 13.47 11.34 -19.89
CA LEU A 80 12.56 10.33 -19.33
C LEU A 80 12.43 9.10 -20.24
N GLU A 81 12.43 9.29 -21.55
CA GLU A 81 12.36 8.20 -22.54
C GLU A 81 13.54 7.23 -22.42
N GLU A 82 14.74 7.75 -22.23
CA GLU A 82 15.92 6.91 -22.01
C GLU A 82 15.85 6.16 -20.67
N VAL A 83 15.35 6.82 -19.62
CA VAL A 83 15.11 6.17 -18.32
C VAL A 83 14.09 5.03 -18.46
N GLU A 84 13.02 5.24 -19.21
CA GLU A 84 12.02 4.20 -19.48
C GLU A 84 12.62 3.04 -20.28
N ALA A 85 13.46 3.32 -21.26
CA ALA A 85 14.17 2.30 -22.04
C ALA A 85 15.15 1.49 -21.17
N ASP A 86 15.92 2.16 -20.31
CA ASP A 86 16.82 1.51 -19.35
C ASP A 86 16.02 0.62 -18.38
N MET A 87 14.90 1.11 -17.87
CA MET A 87 14.05 0.34 -16.99
C MET A 87 13.41 -0.87 -17.68
N LYS A 88 13.03 -0.74 -18.94
CA LYS A 88 12.53 -1.88 -19.73
C LYS A 88 13.61 -2.95 -19.84
N ARG A 89 14.83 -2.58 -20.22
CA ARG A 89 15.99 -3.50 -20.30
C ARG A 89 16.26 -4.16 -18.95
N TYR A 90 16.27 -3.39 -17.87
CA TYR A 90 16.47 -3.89 -16.51
C TYR A 90 15.41 -4.94 -16.12
N ILE A 91 14.12 -4.62 -16.31
CA ILE A 91 13.02 -5.53 -15.99
C ILE A 91 13.13 -6.82 -16.82
N ASP A 92 13.49 -6.72 -18.09
CA ASP A 92 13.63 -7.89 -18.98
C ASP A 92 14.82 -8.78 -18.58
N GLN A 93 15.95 -8.19 -18.16
CA GLN A 93 17.08 -8.94 -17.63
C GLN A 93 16.75 -9.62 -16.30
N MET A 94 16.12 -8.91 -15.37
CA MET A 94 15.66 -9.48 -14.11
C MET A 94 14.71 -10.65 -14.34
N ARG A 95 13.74 -10.53 -15.26
CA ARG A 95 12.84 -11.64 -15.62
C ARG A 95 13.58 -12.87 -16.11
N LYS A 96 14.65 -12.69 -16.92
CA LYS A 96 15.48 -13.79 -17.39
C LYS A 96 16.18 -14.50 -16.23
N GLU A 97 16.72 -13.74 -15.27
CA GLU A 97 17.39 -14.30 -14.08
C GLU A 97 16.44 -15.11 -13.19
N TYR A 98 15.21 -14.59 -12.97
CA TYR A 98 14.18 -15.33 -12.23
C TYR A 98 13.76 -16.61 -12.99
N LYS A 99 13.53 -16.49 -14.32
CA LYS A 99 13.11 -17.63 -15.15
C LYS A 99 14.15 -18.75 -15.17
N LYS A 100 15.46 -18.44 -15.22
CA LYS A 100 16.55 -19.42 -15.14
C LYS A 100 16.47 -20.28 -13.86
N ARG A 101 15.85 -19.75 -12.80
CA ARG A 101 15.67 -20.40 -11.49
C ARG A 101 14.26 -20.93 -11.25
N GLY A 102 13.42 -20.96 -12.29
CA GLY A 102 12.04 -21.42 -12.18
C GLY A 102 11.12 -20.49 -11.36
N GLN A 103 11.55 -19.25 -11.11
CA GLN A 103 10.84 -18.29 -10.27
C GLN A 103 10.26 -17.15 -11.08
N THR A 104 9.34 -16.41 -10.47
CA THR A 104 8.60 -15.33 -11.12
C THR A 104 9.01 -13.98 -10.55
N PHE A 105 9.41 -13.06 -11.41
CA PHE A 105 9.76 -11.68 -11.04
C PHE A 105 8.49 -10.86 -10.80
N LYS A 106 8.36 -10.31 -9.59
CA LYS A 106 7.30 -9.38 -9.17
C LYS A 106 7.91 -8.03 -8.82
N TRP A 107 7.26 -6.95 -9.22
CA TRP A 107 7.75 -5.61 -8.93
C TRP A 107 6.64 -4.56 -8.89
N ILE A 108 6.88 -3.50 -8.10
CA ILE A 108 6.18 -2.21 -8.15
C ILE A 108 7.26 -1.15 -8.29
N LYS A 109 7.12 -0.20 -9.22
CA LYS A 109 8.10 0.87 -9.41
C LYS A 109 7.47 2.25 -9.45
N ARG A 110 8.23 3.25 -9.01
CA ARG A 110 7.96 4.67 -9.17
C ARG A 110 9.21 5.37 -9.67
N ILE A 111 9.07 6.23 -10.67
CA ILE A 111 10.11 7.16 -11.11
C ILE A 111 9.92 8.45 -10.33
N GLU A 112 10.99 9.02 -9.82
CA GLU A 112 10.98 10.26 -9.06
C GLU A 112 12.14 11.17 -9.51
N ILE A 113 11.86 12.47 -9.57
CA ILE A 113 12.90 13.49 -9.76
C ILE A 113 13.37 13.91 -8.37
N GLY A 114 14.66 13.73 -8.10
CA GLY A 114 15.27 14.18 -6.87
C GLY A 114 15.45 15.70 -6.85
N GLU A 115 15.66 16.27 -5.67
CA GLU A 115 15.81 17.73 -5.43
C GLU A 115 16.82 18.42 -6.36
N ARG A 116 17.85 17.72 -6.78
CA ARG A 116 18.88 18.22 -7.72
C ARG A 116 18.57 17.91 -9.18
N GLY A 117 17.33 17.55 -9.51
CA GLY A 117 16.85 17.24 -10.86
C GLY A 117 17.35 15.89 -11.44
N GLY A 118 18.05 15.06 -10.67
CA GLY A 118 18.42 13.70 -11.11
C GLY A 118 17.24 12.73 -10.96
N ILE A 119 17.06 11.86 -11.95
CA ILE A 119 16.00 10.86 -11.88
C ILE A 119 16.47 9.65 -11.05
N HIS A 120 15.59 9.23 -10.15
CA HIS A 120 15.71 8.01 -9.36
C HIS A 120 14.55 7.07 -9.66
N VAL A 121 14.81 5.77 -9.64
CA VAL A 121 13.73 4.78 -9.75
C VAL A 121 13.67 3.97 -8.46
N HIS A 122 12.54 4.07 -7.81
CA HIS A 122 12.25 3.28 -6.62
C HIS A 122 11.47 2.03 -7.01
N MET A 123 11.88 0.86 -6.51
CA MET A 123 11.18 -0.40 -6.77
C MET A 123 11.04 -1.24 -5.52
N ILE A 124 9.92 -1.96 -5.44
CA ILE A 124 9.79 -3.16 -4.62
C ILE A 124 10.00 -4.34 -5.55
N ILE A 125 10.84 -5.27 -5.16
CA ILE A 125 11.07 -6.52 -5.88
C ILE A 125 11.06 -7.70 -4.90
N ASN A 126 10.52 -8.85 -5.32
CA ASN A 126 10.64 -10.05 -4.52
C ASN A 126 12.08 -10.62 -4.60
N ARG A 127 12.50 -11.36 -3.57
CA ARG A 127 13.78 -12.07 -3.61
C ARG A 127 13.72 -13.33 -4.47
N ILE A 128 14.88 -13.70 -5.00
CA ILE A 128 15.12 -15.02 -5.59
C ILE A 128 15.52 -15.94 -4.44
N GLU A 129 14.81 -17.03 -4.26
CA GLU A 129 15.19 -18.05 -3.28
C GLU A 129 16.52 -18.72 -3.73
N GLY A 130 17.45 -18.81 -2.78
CA GLY A 130 18.75 -19.42 -3.02
C GLY A 130 19.75 -18.60 -3.84
N ALA A 131 19.53 -17.27 -3.96
CA ALA A 131 20.47 -16.38 -4.67
C ALA A 131 20.49 -14.97 -4.06
N ASP A 132 21.63 -14.28 -4.24
CA ASP A 132 21.85 -12.89 -3.81
C ASP A 132 21.18 -11.92 -4.79
N THR A 133 19.88 -11.73 -4.61
CA THR A 133 19.06 -10.90 -5.51
C THR A 133 19.55 -9.46 -5.62
N ASP A 134 20.07 -8.91 -4.54
CA ASP A 134 20.64 -7.56 -4.45
C ASP A 134 21.91 -7.45 -5.33
N LEU A 135 22.81 -8.43 -5.30
CA LEU A 135 24.00 -8.47 -6.16
C LEU A 135 23.61 -8.61 -7.63
N ILE A 136 22.70 -9.51 -7.95
CA ILE A 136 22.18 -9.70 -9.32
C ILE A 136 21.55 -8.39 -9.84
N ALA A 137 20.74 -7.75 -9.04
CA ALA A 137 20.08 -6.50 -9.38
C ALA A 137 21.10 -5.37 -9.62
N GLN A 138 22.13 -5.26 -8.75
CA GLN A 138 23.21 -4.29 -8.88
C GLN A 138 24.02 -4.53 -10.14
N GLU A 139 24.41 -5.76 -10.42
CA GLU A 139 25.19 -6.11 -11.61
C GLU A 139 24.45 -5.73 -12.90
N ILE A 140 23.18 -6.10 -13.00
CA ILE A 140 22.35 -5.76 -14.16
C ILE A 140 22.24 -4.26 -14.33
N TRP A 141 21.97 -3.49 -13.23
CA TRP A 141 21.83 -2.05 -13.30
C TRP A 141 23.14 -1.36 -13.68
N SER A 142 24.26 -1.83 -13.13
CA SER A 142 25.59 -1.33 -13.46
C SER A 142 25.92 -1.49 -14.95
N LYS A 143 25.59 -2.64 -15.55
CA LYS A 143 25.80 -2.90 -16.99
C LYS A 143 24.90 -2.02 -17.89
N ILE A 144 23.68 -1.70 -17.46
CA ILE A 144 22.74 -0.93 -18.28
C ILE A 144 22.98 0.57 -18.16
N ALA A 145 23.23 1.06 -16.96
CA ALA A 145 23.19 2.48 -16.62
C ALA A 145 24.52 3.02 -16.06
N GLY A 146 25.51 2.18 -15.79
CA GLY A 146 26.72 2.56 -15.05
C GLY A 146 26.43 3.01 -13.62
N GLY A 147 25.22 2.76 -13.13
CA GLY A 147 24.70 3.30 -11.89
C GLY A 147 24.84 2.33 -10.70
N ARG A 148 24.32 2.78 -9.56
CA ARG A 148 24.29 1.99 -8.33
C ARG A 148 22.87 1.82 -7.80
N ILE A 149 22.65 0.77 -7.02
CA ILE A 149 21.42 0.49 -6.29
C ILE A 149 21.67 0.66 -4.80
N ASN A 150 20.83 1.47 -4.14
CA ASN A 150 20.68 1.38 -2.70
C ASN A 150 19.52 0.44 -2.41
N TYR A 151 19.69 -0.46 -1.46
CA TYR A 151 18.66 -1.45 -1.10
C TYR A 151 18.48 -1.54 0.40
N SER A 152 17.28 -1.91 0.79
CA SER A 152 16.90 -2.29 2.15
C SER A 152 15.88 -3.42 2.10
N ASN A 153 15.85 -4.22 3.16
CA ASN A 153 14.84 -5.27 3.30
C ASN A 153 13.48 -4.64 3.58
N LEU A 154 12.43 -5.29 3.11
CA LEU A 154 11.08 -4.97 3.54
C LEU A 154 10.85 -5.50 4.95
N TYR A 155 10.21 -4.69 5.77
CA TYR A 155 9.75 -5.07 7.11
C TYR A 155 8.23 -5.02 7.13
N SER A 156 7.61 -6.04 7.70
CA SER A 156 6.15 -6.18 7.78
C SER A 156 5.51 -5.24 8.81
N ALA A 157 6.30 -4.69 9.74
CA ALA A 157 5.83 -3.77 10.77
C ALA A 157 5.04 -2.59 10.18
N GLY A 158 3.87 -2.29 10.76
CA GLY A 158 2.96 -1.24 10.27
C GLY A 158 2.26 -1.58 8.95
N GLY A 159 2.31 -2.86 8.50
CA GLY A 159 1.55 -3.38 7.34
C GLY A 159 1.82 -2.64 6.04
N TYR A 160 3.04 -2.15 5.84
CA TYR A 160 3.49 -1.40 4.65
C TYR A 160 2.79 -0.05 4.41
N LYS A 161 2.17 0.57 5.43
CA LYS A 161 1.47 1.86 5.29
C LYS A 161 2.40 2.96 4.78
N LYS A 162 3.57 3.14 5.42
CA LYS A 162 4.57 4.16 5.03
C LYS A 162 5.06 3.97 3.59
N LEU A 163 5.32 2.72 3.18
CA LEU A 163 5.79 2.39 1.85
C LEU A 163 4.72 2.66 0.77
N ALA A 164 3.47 2.29 1.04
CA ALA A 164 2.36 2.58 0.14
C ALA A 164 2.13 4.09 -0.01
N LYS A 165 2.17 4.85 1.09
CA LYS A 165 2.09 6.32 1.08
C LYS A 165 3.22 6.92 0.24
N TYR A 166 4.45 6.43 0.39
CA TYR A 166 5.59 6.88 -0.42
C TYR A 166 5.38 6.61 -1.92
N ILE A 167 5.00 5.38 -2.29
CA ILE A 167 4.77 4.99 -3.70
C ILE A 167 3.66 5.82 -4.35
N THR A 168 2.63 6.19 -3.59
CA THR A 168 1.46 6.93 -4.10
C THR A 168 1.50 8.42 -3.85
N LYS A 169 2.56 8.92 -3.17
CA LYS A 169 2.75 10.33 -2.81
C LYS A 169 2.48 11.26 -4.00
N GLN A 170 1.72 12.32 -3.76
CA GLN A 170 1.57 13.40 -4.73
C GLN A 170 2.81 14.29 -4.69
N PRO A 171 3.19 14.94 -5.80
CA PRO A 171 4.27 15.92 -5.81
C PRO A 171 3.99 17.05 -4.81
N ASN A 172 5.02 17.50 -4.13
CA ASN A 172 4.98 18.76 -3.36
C ASN A 172 5.21 19.97 -4.30
N GLU A 173 5.13 21.19 -3.77
CA GLU A 173 5.26 22.42 -4.56
C GLU A 173 6.59 22.53 -5.32
N GLU A 174 7.70 22.10 -4.70
CA GLU A 174 9.01 22.08 -5.35
C GLU A 174 9.06 21.06 -6.50
N GLN A 175 8.53 19.87 -6.26
CA GLN A 175 8.43 18.83 -7.29
C GLN A 175 7.49 19.25 -8.41
N GLU A 176 6.38 19.94 -8.12
CA GLU A 176 5.49 20.52 -9.15
C GLU A 176 6.22 21.55 -10.03
N LYS A 177 7.06 22.42 -9.44
CA LYS A 177 7.93 23.34 -10.18
C LYS A 177 8.91 22.59 -11.09
N GLN A 178 9.57 21.55 -10.56
CA GLN A 178 10.47 20.71 -11.37
C GLN A 178 9.72 19.95 -12.48
N LEU A 179 8.52 19.49 -12.20
CA LEU A 179 7.65 18.82 -13.18
C LEU A 179 7.12 19.79 -14.24
N SER A 180 7.10 21.10 -13.98
CA SER A 180 6.55 22.10 -14.92
C SER A 180 7.31 22.18 -16.24
N VAL A 181 8.57 21.77 -16.29
CA VAL A 181 9.39 21.75 -17.51
C VAL A 181 9.09 20.53 -18.42
N PHE A 182 8.34 19.54 -17.93
CA PHE A 182 7.97 18.34 -18.68
C PHE A 182 6.60 18.49 -19.34
N GLY A 183 6.41 17.80 -20.45
CA GLY A 183 5.10 17.71 -21.11
C GLY A 183 4.05 17.01 -20.24
N VAL A 184 2.77 17.18 -20.57
CA VAL A 184 1.64 16.63 -19.78
C VAL A 184 1.74 15.11 -19.61
N GLU A 185 2.10 14.38 -20.67
CA GLU A 185 2.22 12.93 -20.61
C GLU A 185 3.41 12.45 -19.78
N GLU A 186 4.55 13.15 -19.86
CA GLU A 186 5.72 12.87 -19.04
C GLU A 186 5.45 13.10 -17.56
N ARG A 187 4.76 14.20 -17.21
CA ARG A 187 4.32 14.48 -15.82
C ARG A 187 3.47 13.35 -15.29
N LYS A 188 2.52 12.84 -16.08
CA LYS A 188 1.68 11.70 -15.68
C LYS A 188 2.52 10.47 -15.38
N LYS A 189 3.58 10.19 -16.15
CA LYS A 189 4.47 9.06 -15.94
C LYS A 189 5.33 9.22 -14.68
N LEU A 190 5.83 10.43 -14.40
CA LEU A 190 6.65 10.75 -13.23
C LEU A 190 5.87 10.74 -11.91
N VAL A 191 4.56 10.98 -11.95
CA VAL A 191 3.69 10.98 -10.76
C VAL A 191 3.06 9.61 -10.49
N LYS A 192 2.94 8.77 -11.53
CA LYS A 192 2.29 7.45 -11.40
C LYS A 192 3.30 6.36 -11.04
N TYR A 193 2.86 5.43 -10.20
CA TYR A 193 3.55 4.16 -10.04
C TYR A 193 3.08 3.17 -11.11
N SER A 194 3.92 2.18 -11.39
CA SER A 194 3.59 1.04 -12.25
C SER A 194 3.99 -0.27 -11.58
N SER A 195 3.38 -1.37 -12.01
CA SER A 195 3.63 -2.68 -11.39
C SER A 195 3.59 -3.80 -12.43
N SER A 196 4.19 -4.92 -12.08
CA SER A 196 4.10 -6.13 -12.89
C SER A 196 2.67 -6.65 -12.96
N ARG A 197 2.30 -7.25 -14.09
CA ARG A 197 0.92 -7.72 -14.33
C ARG A 197 0.56 -8.97 -13.51
N ASN A 198 1.55 -9.71 -13.07
CA ASN A 198 1.40 -10.95 -12.31
C ASN A 198 1.20 -10.75 -10.80
N LEU A 199 0.99 -9.51 -10.34
CA LEU A 199 0.64 -9.24 -8.95
C LEU A 199 -0.80 -9.66 -8.67
N VAL A 200 -0.98 -10.40 -7.59
CA VAL A 200 -2.30 -10.64 -7.01
C VAL A 200 -2.86 -9.32 -6.49
N ARG A 201 -4.06 -8.98 -6.86
CA ARG A 201 -4.79 -7.83 -6.32
C ARG A 201 -5.84 -8.31 -5.34
N PRO A 202 -5.57 -8.24 -4.02
CA PRO A 202 -6.46 -8.81 -3.01
C PRO A 202 -7.87 -8.23 -3.12
N GLN A 203 -8.85 -9.13 -3.19
CA GLN A 203 -10.27 -8.80 -3.16
C GLN A 203 -10.84 -9.26 -1.84
N PRO A 204 -11.75 -8.51 -1.22
CA PRO A 204 -12.36 -8.94 0.03
C PRO A 204 -13.38 -10.04 -0.18
N VAL A 205 -13.40 -10.99 0.73
CA VAL A 205 -14.58 -11.81 0.95
C VAL A 205 -15.63 -10.94 1.64
N LYS A 206 -16.82 -10.82 1.05
CA LYS A 206 -17.90 -9.97 1.56
C LYS A 206 -18.98 -10.83 2.21
N LYS A 207 -19.27 -10.54 3.49
CA LYS A 207 -20.40 -11.12 4.22
C LYS A 207 -21.40 -10.02 4.54
N LYS A 208 -22.68 -10.29 4.36
CA LYS A 208 -23.78 -9.39 4.68
C LYS A 208 -24.59 -9.92 5.84
N SER A 209 -24.95 -9.03 6.77
CA SER A 209 -25.78 -9.38 7.91
C SER A 209 -26.88 -8.33 8.12
N HIS A 210 -28.11 -8.78 8.32
CA HIS A 210 -29.23 -7.90 8.72
C HIS A 210 -29.28 -7.68 10.22
N TRP A 211 -28.76 -8.64 11.01
CA TRP A 211 -28.94 -8.71 12.46
C TRP A 211 -27.69 -8.31 13.26
N ARG A 212 -26.49 -8.37 12.65
CA ARG A 212 -25.26 -7.96 13.34
C ARG A 212 -25.13 -6.43 13.33
N THR A 213 -24.75 -5.89 14.49
CA THR A 213 -24.33 -4.51 14.65
C THR A 213 -22.88 -4.44 15.10
N MET A 214 -22.22 -3.30 14.93
CA MET A 214 -20.87 -3.08 15.45
C MET A 214 -20.84 -2.76 16.94
N ARG A 215 -22.03 -2.49 17.54
CA ARG A 215 -22.15 -2.01 18.92
C ARG A 215 -21.39 -2.91 19.92
N LYS A 216 -21.58 -4.22 19.86
CA LYS A 216 -20.92 -5.17 20.76
C LYS A 216 -19.41 -5.13 20.62
N MET A 217 -18.89 -5.11 19.40
CA MET A 217 -17.45 -4.99 19.12
C MET A 217 -16.85 -3.67 19.66
N ILE A 218 -17.61 -2.58 19.59
CA ILE A 218 -17.17 -1.26 20.06
C ILE A 218 -17.20 -1.18 21.59
N THR A 219 -18.22 -1.75 22.25
CA THR A 219 -18.40 -1.64 23.71
C THR A 219 -17.61 -2.70 24.49
N GLU A 220 -17.58 -3.94 24.04
CA GLU A 220 -16.96 -5.07 24.72
C GLU A 220 -15.51 -5.34 24.21
N GLY A 221 -15.15 -4.80 23.07
CA GLY A 221 -13.88 -5.07 22.39
C GLY A 221 -13.98 -6.19 21.38
N ILE A 222 -12.94 -6.32 20.57
CA ILE A 222 -12.80 -7.30 19.51
C ILE A 222 -12.00 -8.48 20.04
N LYS A 223 -12.61 -9.65 20.05
CA LYS A 223 -11.93 -10.91 20.38
C LYS A 223 -11.25 -11.47 19.13
N PRO A 224 -9.94 -11.76 19.18
CA PRO A 224 -9.25 -12.35 18.06
C PRO A 224 -9.74 -13.77 17.77
N LYS A 225 -9.53 -14.20 16.54
CA LYS A 225 -9.68 -15.59 16.13
C LYS A 225 -8.61 -16.45 16.82
N GLU A 226 -8.89 -17.71 17.07
CA GLU A 226 -7.91 -18.66 17.60
C GLU A 226 -6.64 -18.69 16.74
N GLY A 227 -5.47 -18.61 17.37
CA GLY A 227 -4.16 -18.52 16.73
C GLY A 227 -3.81 -17.13 16.19
N TYR A 228 -4.60 -16.10 16.54
CA TYR A 228 -4.37 -14.70 16.17
C TYR A 228 -4.46 -13.78 17.39
N TYR A 229 -3.87 -12.60 17.27
CA TYR A 229 -4.10 -11.46 18.15
C TYR A 229 -4.60 -10.27 17.32
N VAL A 230 -5.28 -9.34 17.94
CA VAL A 230 -5.72 -8.09 17.30
C VAL A 230 -4.62 -7.04 17.46
N ASP A 231 -4.12 -6.49 16.35
CA ASP A 231 -3.18 -5.36 16.38
C ASP A 231 -3.89 -4.11 16.93
N PRO A 232 -3.54 -3.61 18.13
CA PRO A 232 -4.23 -2.51 18.78
C PRO A 232 -4.20 -1.22 17.95
N GLU A 233 -3.09 -0.94 17.24
CA GLU A 233 -2.93 0.26 16.41
C GLU A 233 -3.82 0.24 15.15
N SER A 234 -4.30 -0.95 14.77
CA SER A 234 -5.18 -1.11 13.62
C SER A 234 -6.66 -0.97 13.94
N VAL A 235 -7.03 -0.95 15.24
CA VAL A 235 -8.42 -1.02 15.70
C VAL A 235 -9.01 0.37 15.87
N PHE A 236 -9.94 0.73 15.00
CA PHE A 236 -10.63 2.00 15.10
C PHE A 236 -12.04 1.96 14.50
N TYR A 237 -12.90 2.88 14.96
CA TYR A 237 -14.22 3.10 14.42
C TYR A 237 -14.51 4.59 14.25
N GLY A 238 -15.49 4.91 13.47
CA GLY A 238 -15.92 6.28 13.28
C GLY A 238 -17.24 6.36 12.50
N ILE A 239 -17.63 7.59 12.15
CA ILE A 239 -18.82 7.85 11.33
C ILE A 239 -18.36 8.34 9.96
N ASN A 240 -18.82 7.68 8.91
CA ASN A 240 -18.62 8.17 7.55
C ASN A 240 -19.54 9.37 7.30
N PRO A 241 -19.02 10.59 7.14
CA PRO A 241 -19.84 11.80 7.03
C PRO A 241 -20.70 11.83 5.77
N PHE A 242 -20.34 11.08 4.72
CA PHE A 242 -21.04 11.08 3.44
C PHE A 242 -22.30 10.21 3.45
N ASN A 243 -22.30 9.15 4.24
CA ASN A 243 -23.50 8.31 4.40
C ASN A 243 -24.10 8.36 5.81
N GLY A 244 -23.40 8.99 6.77
CA GLY A 244 -23.85 9.13 8.16
C GLY A 244 -23.84 7.81 8.95
N MET A 245 -23.15 6.79 8.48
CA MET A 245 -23.12 5.46 9.08
C MET A 245 -21.79 5.15 9.76
N THR A 246 -21.85 4.39 10.83
CA THR A 246 -20.68 3.90 11.55
C THR A 246 -19.86 2.93 10.66
N TYR A 247 -18.57 2.95 10.81
CA TYR A 247 -17.64 1.96 10.27
C TYR A 247 -16.69 1.50 11.38
N LEU A 248 -16.13 0.30 11.22
CA LEU A 248 -15.14 -0.29 12.12
C LEU A 248 -14.10 -1.01 11.28
N LYS A 249 -12.82 -0.90 11.67
CA LYS A 249 -11.70 -1.62 11.04
C LYS A 249 -10.78 -2.18 12.09
N TYR A 250 -10.19 -3.33 11.80
CA TYR A 250 -9.12 -3.91 12.58
C TYR A 250 -8.33 -4.96 11.76
N THR A 251 -7.16 -5.33 12.28
CA THR A 251 -6.31 -6.37 11.71
C THR A 251 -6.02 -7.41 12.76
N GLU A 252 -6.21 -8.68 12.41
CA GLU A 252 -5.73 -9.82 13.17
C GLU A 252 -4.38 -10.26 12.62
N CYS A 253 -3.40 -10.46 13.47
CA CYS A 253 -2.08 -10.97 13.13
C CYS A 253 -1.90 -12.36 13.71
N ARG A 254 -1.22 -13.26 12.98
CA ARG A 254 -0.98 -14.61 13.42
C ARG A 254 -0.05 -14.63 14.63
N LEU A 255 -0.37 -15.39 15.67
CA LEU A 255 0.51 -15.64 16.81
C LEU A 255 1.78 -16.37 16.34
N GLY A 256 2.92 -16.00 16.91
CA GLY A 256 4.25 -16.50 16.51
C GLY A 256 4.98 -15.60 15.52
N THR A 257 4.31 -14.56 14.96
CA THR A 257 4.96 -13.51 14.16
C THR A 257 5.33 -12.27 14.99
N MET A 258 4.63 -12.05 16.11
CA MET A 258 4.88 -10.98 17.09
C MET A 258 4.32 -11.41 18.47
N ASP A 259 4.83 -10.79 19.53
CA ASP A 259 4.30 -10.96 20.90
C ASP A 259 2.95 -10.24 21.00
N GLY A 260 1.86 -10.96 20.79
CA GLY A 260 0.51 -10.45 20.90
C GLY A 260 -0.28 -11.18 22.00
N THR A 261 -1.12 -10.44 22.72
CA THR A 261 -2.06 -11.03 23.69
C THR A 261 -3.38 -11.39 23.01
N ALA A 262 -4.00 -12.46 23.45
CA ALA A 262 -5.34 -12.88 22.97
C ALA A 262 -6.48 -12.08 23.65
N GLU A 263 -6.16 -11.00 24.37
CA GLU A 263 -7.15 -10.18 25.07
C GLU A 263 -7.99 -9.35 24.07
N PRO A 264 -9.25 -9.07 24.43
CA PRO A 264 -10.11 -8.22 23.60
C PRO A 264 -9.58 -6.79 23.52
N VAL A 265 -9.46 -6.25 22.31
CA VAL A 265 -9.01 -4.89 22.06
C VAL A 265 -10.21 -3.98 21.80
N LYS A 266 -10.33 -2.88 22.55
CA LYS A 266 -11.38 -1.88 22.33
C LYS A 266 -11.01 -0.95 21.19
N PRO A 267 -11.96 -0.69 20.26
CA PRO A 267 -11.75 0.26 19.18
C PRO A 267 -11.62 1.69 19.66
N GLU A 268 -10.71 2.45 19.07
CA GLU A 268 -10.62 3.90 19.22
C GLU A 268 -11.53 4.62 18.21
N TRP A 269 -12.11 5.75 18.63
CA TRP A 269 -12.87 6.59 17.72
C TRP A 269 -11.93 7.44 16.88
N ARG A 270 -12.15 7.48 15.54
CA ARG A 270 -11.40 8.34 14.63
C ARG A 270 -12.34 9.08 13.67
N SER A 271 -12.00 10.32 13.34
CA SER A 271 -12.73 11.09 12.33
C SER A 271 -12.50 10.52 10.93
N TRP A 272 -13.43 10.75 10.03
CA TRP A 272 -13.35 10.31 8.63
C TRP A 272 -13.08 11.47 7.68
N PRO A 273 -12.18 11.34 6.68
CA PRO A 273 -11.11 10.37 6.60
C PRO A 273 -10.09 10.66 7.70
N ASP A 274 -9.48 9.61 8.24
CA ASP A 274 -8.54 9.81 9.33
C ASP A 274 -7.55 10.93 9.01
N GLU A 275 -7.54 11.94 9.84
CA GLU A 275 -6.42 12.82 10.02
C GLU A 275 -5.34 12.00 10.75
N GLU A 276 -4.67 11.09 10.03
CA GLU A 276 -3.41 10.56 10.53
C GLU A 276 -2.49 11.78 10.59
N GLY A 277 -2.32 12.27 11.81
CA GLY A 277 -1.42 13.35 12.13
C GLY A 277 -0.07 13.14 11.51
N GLY A 278 0.54 14.25 11.15
CA GLY A 278 1.73 14.47 10.38
C GLY A 278 2.90 13.56 10.51
#